data_eaf239d48db3fc7570ec85bd00c01232
#
_entry.id   eaf239d48db3fc7570ec85bd00c01232
#
_cell.length_a   1.000
_cell.length_b   1.000
_cell.length_c   1.000
_cell.angle_alpha   90.00
_cell.angle_beta   90.00
_cell.angle_gamma   90.00
#
_symmetry.space_group_name_H-M   'P 1'
#
loop_
_entity.id
_entity.type
_entity.pdbx_description
1 polymer ?
#
loop_
_entity_poly.entity_id
_entity_poly.type
_entity_poly.pdbx_seq_one_letter_code
_entity_poly.pdbx_strand_id
1 'polypeptide(L)'
;MSTTAGSQAKSPAPWKADFLSHISKMPSPDRPRGLTNPYIPRARYCIFRGMWAELPENKHNEAPMNDHVYESEMPTFTSDVRMEKIPQLFASSAGHAESVEQAQGSGGGGPVEAVWWVKETGTQWRIKGKAFVVGPDIEDAEESSGVRTVKSEVGKGMRCVKEEGKEGWSWKRELTAQFGNNSPGLRGTFRAPPPGRPKSEPYDDKELELGTKVEDLNDPVARKNFRVVIIKPEEVEATDISDPATARRHRYTYVGKDGEEWKMEETWP
;
A
#
# COMPACT_ATOMS: atom_id res chain seq x y z
N MET A 1 10.95 -40.49 -17.53
CA MET A 1 10.41 -40.15 -16.19
C MET A 1 10.82 -38.74 -15.88
N SER A 2 9.90 -37.80 -16.04
CA SER A 2 10.15 -36.37 -15.78
C SER A 2 9.74 -36.11 -14.34
N THR A 3 10.72 -35.82 -13.50
CA THR A 3 10.46 -35.40 -12.11
C THR A 3 10.06 -33.92 -12.12
N THR A 4 8.77 -33.64 -11.98
CA THR A 4 8.24 -32.32 -11.64
C THR A 4 8.76 -31.94 -10.26
N ALA A 5 9.70 -30.99 -10.23
CA ALA A 5 10.09 -30.32 -8.99
C ALA A 5 8.88 -29.56 -8.47
N GLY A 6 8.29 -30.05 -7.38
CA GLY A 6 7.23 -29.34 -6.68
C GLY A 6 7.78 -28.00 -6.16
N SER A 7 7.16 -26.90 -6.57
CA SER A 7 7.42 -25.59 -6.01
C SER A 7 7.09 -25.64 -4.51
N GLN A 8 8.10 -25.60 -3.64
CA GLN A 8 7.89 -25.42 -2.21
C GLN A 8 7.27 -24.05 -1.99
N ALA A 9 6.14 -23.99 -1.29
CA ALA A 9 5.52 -22.75 -0.89
C ALA A 9 6.53 -21.92 -0.04
N LYS A 10 6.76 -20.67 -0.44
CA LYS A 10 7.68 -19.74 0.26
C LYS A 10 7.20 -19.51 1.69
N SER A 11 8.12 -19.51 2.64
CA SER A 11 7.79 -19.16 4.04
C SER A 11 7.49 -17.67 4.18
N PRO A 12 6.54 -17.27 5.06
CA PRO A 12 6.28 -15.87 5.34
C PRO A 12 7.51 -15.17 5.94
N ALA A 13 7.62 -13.86 5.70
CA ALA A 13 8.68 -13.05 6.30
C ALA A 13 8.64 -13.15 7.84
N PRO A 14 9.80 -13.32 8.52
CA PRO A 14 9.86 -13.62 9.96
C PRO A 14 9.29 -12.51 10.84
N TRP A 15 9.23 -11.27 10.36
CA TRP A 15 8.70 -10.10 11.08
C TRP A 15 7.19 -9.89 10.90
N LYS A 16 6.54 -10.52 9.90
CA LYS A 16 5.14 -10.22 9.51
C LYS A 16 4.14 -10.50 10.63
N ALA A 17 4.26 -11.62 11.32
CA ALA A 17 3.33 -12.02 12.38
C ALA A 17 3.35 -11.02 13.55
N ASP A 18 4.55 -10.61 14.00
CA ASP A 18 4.72 -9.66 15.09
C ASP A 18 4.22 -8.26 14.69
N PHE A 19 4.52 -7.81 13.48
CA PHE A 19 4.03 -6.55 12.94
C PHE A 19 2.49 -6.50 12.97
N LEU A 20 1.81 -7.50 12.42
CA LEU A 20 0.34 -7.55 12.38
C LEU A 20 -0.28 -7.62 13.78
N SER A 21 0.31 -8.39 14.70
CA SER A 21 -0.13 -8.46 16.10
C SER A 21 -0.04 -7.10 16.80
N HIS A 22 1.01 -6.32 16.54
CA HIS A 22 1.18 -5.00 17.12
C HIS A 22 0.22 -3.97 16.51
N ILE A 23 0.11 -3.93 15.17
CA ILE A 23 -0.79 -2.99 14.47
C ILE A 23 -2.25 -3.16 14.88
N SER A 24 -2.71 -4.40 15.13
CA SER A 24 -4.08 -4.67 15.57
C SER A 24 -4.44 -4.03 16.93
N LYS A 25 -3.44 -3.62 17.71
CA LYS A 25 -3.61 -2.99 19.03
C LYS A 25 -3.61 -1.46 18.97
N MET A 26 -3.40 -0.84 17.78
CA MET A 26 -3.31 0.62 17.67
C MET A 26 -4.68 1.30 17.70
N PRO A 27 -4.95 2.23 18.62
CA PRO A 27 -5.94 3.28 18.41
C PRO A 27 -5.44 4.30 17.39
N SER A 28 -6.34 5.04 16.73
CA SER A 28 -6.03 5.99 15.64
C SER A 28 -4.90 6.98 15.94
N PRO A 29 -4.03 7.32 14.98
CA PRO A 29 -2.71 7.91 15.22
C PRO A 29 -2.59 9.45 15.20
N ASP A 30 -1.55 10.01 15.85
CA ASP A 30 -1.16 11.44 15.91
C ASP A 30 0.00 11.82 14.96
N ARG A 31 0.10 13.10 14.53
CA ARG A 31 0.85 13.57 13.34
C ARG A 31 2.16 14.33 13.60
N PRO A 32 3.17 14.22 12.70
CA PRO A 32 4.25 15.20 12.53
C PRO A 32 4.33 15.92 11.16
N ARG A 33 5.02 17.08 11.07
CA ARG A 33 5.12 18.00 9.91
C ARG A 33 6.56 18.19 9.42
N GLY A 34 6.78 18.49 8.13
CA GLY A 34 8.12 18.68 7.52
C GLY A 34 8.25 19.70 6.38
N LEU A 35 9.47 20.10 6.00
CA LEU A 35 9.95 21.26 5.22
C LEU A 35 10.45 21.00 3.77
N THR A 36 10.68 22.05 2.92
CA THR A 36 10.85 22.01 1.45
C THR A 36 12.24 22.33 0.84
N ASN A 37 12.71 21.58 -0.20
CA ASN A 37 13.78 21.84 -1.21
C ASN A 37 13.92 20.63 -2.18
N PRO A 38 14.53 20.67 -3.38
CA PRO A 38 14.28 19.67 -4.46
C PRO A 38 14.55 18.19 -4.14
N TYR A 39 15.14 17.89 -3.00
CA TYR A 39 15.29 16.53 -2.47
C TYR A 39 14.78 16.42 -1.03
N ILE A 40 13.57 16.92 -0.76
CA ILE A 40 13.04 16.98 0.58
C ILE A 40 12.27 15.72 0.92
N PRO A 41 12.63 15.04 2.03
CA PRO A 41 11.76 14.05 2.61
C PRO A 41 10.42 14.68 2.99
N ARG A 42 9.33 14.07 2.56
CA ARG A 42 7.96 14.45 2.89
C ARG A 42 7.34 13.37 3.76
N ALA A 43 6.90 13.73 4.97
CA ALA A 43 6.14 12.83 5.84
C ALA A 43 4.63 13.06 5.68
N ARG A 44 3.88 11.97 5.75
CA ARG A 44 2.41 11.95 5.64
C ARG A 44 1.85 10.94 6.62
N TYR A 45 0.68 11.26 7.13
CA TYR A 45 -0.18 10.29 7.79
C TYR A 45 -0.93 9.46 6.76
N CYS A 46 -0.83 8.13 6.88
CA CYS A 46 -1.55 7.19 6.05
C CYS A 46 -2.17 6.13 6.94
N ILE A 47 -3.40 5.73 6.62
CA ILE A 47 -4.08 4.66 7.36
C ILE A 47 -3.64 3.33 6.75
N PHE A 48 -3.07 2.44 7.58
CA PHE A 48 -2.79 1.07 7.20
C PHE A 48 -4.09 0.34 6.85
N ARG A 49 -4.09 -0.37 5.70
CA ARG A 49 -5.28 -1.06 5.17
C ARG A 49 -5.15 -2.58 5.14
N GLY A 50 -4.05 -3.13 5.61
CA GLY A 50 -3.73 -4.55 5.53
C GLY A 50 -2.53 -4.78 4.61
N MET A 51 -2.17 -6.04 4.45
CA MET A 51 -1.21 -6.46 3.43
C MET A 51 -1.90 -6.60 2.07
N TRP A 52 -1.17 -6.39 0.99
CA TRP A 52 -1.70 -6.60 -0.36
C TRP A 52 -2.07 -8.05 -0.57
N ALA A 53 -3.23 -8.30 -1.18
CA ALA A 53 -3.89 -9.60 -1.34
C ALA A 53 -4.37 -10.26 -0.03
N GLU A 54 -4.29 -9.57 1.11
CA GLU A 54 -4.77 -10.03 2.43
C GLU A 54 -5.60 -8.92 3.10
N LEU A 55 -6.62 -8.44 2.40
CA LEU A 55 -7.48 -7.40 2.94
C LEU A 55 -8.21 -7.92 4.20
N PRO A 56 -8.11 -7.21 5.35
CA PRO A 56 -8.82 -7.62 6.56
C PRO A 56 -10.34 -7.73 6.36
N GLU A 57 -10.94 -8.75 6.94
CA GLU A 57 -12.39 -8.90 6.94
C GLU A 57 -13.09 -7.66 7.49
N ASN A 58 -14.12 -7.23 6.77
CA ASN A 58 -14.98 -6.13 7.17
C ASN A 58 -16.41 -6.47 6.76
N LYS A 59 -17.25 -6.75 7.75
CA LYS A 59 -18.67 -7.10 7.54
C LYS A 59 -19.49 -6.04 6.78
N HIS A 60 -18.97 -4.83 6.62
CA HIS A 60 -19.60 -3.73 5.89
C HIS A 60 -19.01 -3.58 4.47
N ASN A 61 -18.07 -4.43 4.08
CA ASN A 61 -17.53 -4.44 2.73
C ASN A 61 -18.39 -5.35 1.84
N GLU A 62 -19.19 -4.75 0.97
CA GLU A 62 -20.05 -5.46 0.04
C GLU A 62 -19.36 -5.76 -1.31
N ALA A 63 -18.09 -5.40 -1.45
CA ALA A 63 -17.35 -5.67 -2.67
C ALA A 63 -17.10 -7.17 -2.85
N PRO A 64 -17.10 -7.65 -4.11
CA PRO A 64 -16.66 -9.01 -4.38
C PRO A 64 -15.18 -9.16 -4.01
N MET A 65 -14.88 -10.12 -3.13
CA MET A 65 -13.53 -10.41 -2.67
C MET A 65 -12.83 -11.41 -3.61
N ASN A 66 -11.52 -11.31 -3.72
CA ASN A 66 -10.72 -12.41 -4.26
C ASN A 66 -10.72 -13.59 -3.28
N ASP A 67 -10.59 -14.80 -3.81
CA ASP A 67 -10.24 -15.95 -2.98
C ASP A 67 -8.86 -15.73 -2.34
N HIS A 68 -8.67 -16.25 -1.14
CA HIS A 68 -7.39 -16.20 -0.44
C HIS A 68 -6.43 -17.21 -1.06
N VAL A 69 -5.81 -16.83 -2.17
CA VAL A 69 -4.84 -17.63 -2.93
C VAL A 69 -3.43 -17.05 -2.88
N TYR A 70 -3.32 -15.77 -2.51
CA TYR A 70 -2.05 -15.09 -2.34
C TYR A 70 -1.95 -14.44 -0.96
N GLU A 71 -0.73 -14.41 -0.46
CA GLU A 71 -0.29 -13.60 0.69
C GLU A 71 0.89 -12.71 0.28
N SER A 72 1.13 -11.66 1.03
CA SER A 72 2.31 -10.82 0.83
C SER A 72 2.81 -10.19 2.13
N GLU A 73 4.01 -9.64 2.10
CA GLU A 73 4.59 -8.80 3.14
C GLU A 73 4.51 -7.31 2.80
N MET A 74 3.59 -6.93 1.92
CA MET A 74 3.48 -5.58 1.34
C MET A 74 2.34 -4.79 1.98
N PRO A 75 2.62 -3.93 2.98
CA PRO A 75 1.60 -3.09 3.60
C PRO A 75 1.00 -2.09 2.61
N THR A 76 -0.30 -1.83 2.76
CA THR A 76 -1.06 -0.96 1.88
C THR A 76 -1.67 0.23 2.61
N PHE A 77 -1.88 1.32 1.88
CA PHE A 77 -2.72 2.43 2.26
C PHE A 77 -3.46 3.00 1.05
N THR A 78 -4.53 3.75 1.29
CA THR A 78 -5.32 4.36 0.23
C THR A 78 -5.02 5.84 0.08
N SER A 79 -5.15 6.38 -1.14
CA SER A 79 -4.91 7.77 -1.46
C SER A 79 -5.82 8.26 -2.58
N ASP A 80 -5.96 9.57 -2.66
CA ASP A 80 -6.54 10.26 -3.81
C ASP A 80 -5.44 10.60 -4.82
N VAL A 81 -5.68 10.33 -6.11
CA VAL A 81 -4.71 10.60 -7.18
C VAL A 81 -4.33 12.07 -7.27
N ARG A 82 -5.23 12.97 -6.86
CA ARG A 82 -5.04 14.43 -6.86
C ARG A 82 -4.19 14.95 -5.70
N MET A 83 -3.84 14.08 -4.73
CA MET A 83 -2.96 14.44 -3.62
C MET A 83 -1.50 14.50 -4.09
N GLU A 84 -0.73 15.49 -3.62
CA GLU A 84 0.69 15.71 -3.93
C GLU A 84 1.58 14.46 -3.76
N LYS A 85 1.21 13.54 -2.86
CA LYS A 85 2.02 12.33 -2.62
C LYS A 85 2.09 11.43 -3.85
N ILE A 86 1.05 11.39 -4.68
CA ILE A 86 1.02 10.51 -5.86
C ILE A 86 2.06 10.95 -6.89
N PRO A 87 2.05 12.18 -7.44
CA PRO A 87 3.11 12.61 -8.35
C PRO A 87 4.51 12.57 -7.70
N GLN A 88 4.65 12.78 -6.39
CA GLN A 88 5.94 12.65 -5.71
C GLN A 88 6.46 11.21 -5.69
N LEU A 89 5.60 10.21 -5.54
CA LEU A 89 5.98 8.78 -5.64
C LEU A 89 6.45 8.44 -7.05
N PHE A 90 5.81 8.97 -8.08
CA PHE A 90 6.25 8.79 -9.46
C PHE A 90 7.56 9.51 -9.75
N ALA A 91 7.71 10.76 -9.31
CA ALA A 91 8.93 11.55 -9.53
C ALA A 91 10.18 10.96 -8.88
N SER A 92 10.02 10.18 -7.80
CA SER A 92 11.13 9.50 -7.14
C SER A 92 11.44 8.11 -7.71
N SER A 93 10.65 7.61 -8.68
CA SER A 93 10.89 6.32 -9.33
C SER A 93 11.96 6.44 -10.44
N ALA A 94 12.62 5.31 -10.75
CA ALA A 94 13.67 5.25 -11.77
C ALA A 94 13.15 5.50 -13.20
N GLY A 95 11.86 5.28 -13.44
CA GLY A 95 11.17 5.62 -14.69
C GLY A 95 10.25 6.80 -14.43
N HIS A 96 10.82 8.01 -14.36
CA HIS A 96 10.04 9.23 -14.11
C HIS A 96 8.81 9.30 -15.00
N ALA A 97 7.66 9.61 -14.42
CA ALA A 97 6.52 10.02 -15.23
C ALA A 97 6.90 11.31 -15.98
N GLU A 98 6.94 11.24 -17.28
CA GLU A 98 7.30 12.38 -18.14
C GLU A 98 6.18 13.43 -18.18
N SER A 99 4.96 13.04 -17.77
CA SER A 99 3.80 13.92 -17.73
C SER A 99 2.93 13.70 -16.50
N VAL A 100 2.09 14.69 -16.19
CA VAL A 100 1.10 14.59 -15.10
C VAL A 100 0.08 13.47 -15.36
N GLU A 101 -0.26 13.22 -16.63
CA GLU A 101 -1.19 12.16 -17.03
C GLU A 101 -0.62 10.78 -16.73
N GLN A 102 0.67 10.56 -16.98
CA GLN A 102 1.35 9.30 -16.61
C GLN A 102 1.39 9.07 -15.12
N ALA A 103 1.46 10.12 -14.31
CA ALA A 103 1.39 10.04 -12.85
C ALA A 103 -0.03 9.79 -12.30
N GLN A 104 -1.04 9.68 -13.16
CA GLN A 104 -2.42 9.41 -12.76
C GLN A 104 -2.81 7.93 -12.83
N GLY A 105 -2.08 7.11 -13.59
CA GLY A 105 -2.29 5.67 -13.72
C GLY A 105 -1.65 4.85 -12.59
N SER A 106 -1.53 3.55 -12.86
CA SER A 106 -0.71 2.63 -12.05
C SER A 106 0.77 2.80 -12.37
N GLY A 107 1.66 2.55 -11.39
CA GLY A 107 3.11 2.71 -11.58
C GLY A 107 3.87 3.00 -10.29
N GLY A 108 4.95 3.76 -10.38
CA GLY A 108 5.78 4.15 -9.23
C GLY A 108 7.03 3.28 -9.09
N GLY A 109 7.39 2.91 -7.87
CA GLY A 109 8.63 2.19 -7.55
C GLY A 109 9.71 3.08 -6.95
N GLY A 110 9.33 4.32 -6.56
CA GLY A 110 10.23 5.22 -5.83
C GLY A 110 10.47 4.76 -4.38
N PRO A 111 11.64 5.11 -3.80
CA PRO A 111 11.98 4.74 -2.43
C PRO A 111 11.09 5.47 -1.42
N VAL A 112 10.69 4.74 -0.40
CA VAL A 112 9.91 5.26 0.73
C VAL A 112 10.38 4.64 2.04
N GLU A 113 10.07 5.32 3.14
CA GLU A 113 10.17 4.77 4.47
C GLU A 113 8.87 5.05 5.23
N ALA A 114 8.27 4.00 5.77
CA ALA A 114 7.07 4.07 6.59
C ALA A 114 7.42 3.76 8.05
N VAL A 115 6.81 4.50 8.98
CA VAL A 115 7.05 4.33 10.42
C VAL A 115 5.73 4.16 11.14
N TRP A 116 5.66 3.15 12.02
CA TRP A 116 4.58 2.96 12.99
C TRP A 116 5.15 3.00 14.40
N TRP A 117 4.50 3.74 15.27
CA TRP A 117 4.73 3.67 16.70
C TRP A 117 3.53 2.98 17.35
N VAL A 118 3.76 1.85 17.98
CA VAL A 118 2.74 1.08 18.70
C VAL A 118 2.93 1.31 20.20
N LYS A 119 2.17 2.26 20.74
CA LYS A 119 2.29 2.70 22.13
C LYS A 119 2.04 1.55 23.11
N GLU A 120 1.09 0.69 22.81
CA GLU A 120 0.66 -0.42 23.66
C GLU A 120 1.76 -1.48 23.88
N THR A 121 2.67 -1.59 22.95
CA THR A 121 3.81 -2.52 23.02
C THR A 121 5.15 -1.82 23.15
N GLY A 122 5.19 -0.49 23.18
CA GLY A 122 6.44 0.27 23.21
C GLY A 122 7.35 -0.01 22.01
N THR A 123 6.76 -0.37 20.85
CA THR A 123 7.53 -0.82 19.68
C THR A 123 7.39 0.15 18.51
N GLN A 124 8.53 0.52 17.92
CA GLN A 124 8.60 1.22 16.66
C GLN A 124 8.88 0.23 15.52
N TRP A 125 8.09 0.28 14.47
CA TRP A 125 8.33 -0.41 13.22
C TRP A 125 8.71 0.60 12.14
N ARG A 126 9.78 0.31 11.40
CA ARG A 126 10.22 1.08 10.23
C ARG A 126 10.34 0.15 9.05
N ILE A 127 9.72 0.50 7.94
CA ILE A 127 9.72 -0.28 6.71
C ILE A 127 10.27 0.60 5.60
N LYS A 128 11.47 0.29 5.12
CA LYS A 128 12.07 0.87 3.91
C LYS A 128 11.77 -0.03 2.72
N GLY A 129 11.50 0.59 1.58
CA GLY A 129 11.23 -0.14 0.37
C GLY A 129 10.78 0.76 -0.76
N LYS A 130 10.07 0.18 -1.72
CA LYS A 130 9.57 0.87 -2.90
C LYS A 130 8.05 0.98 -2.85
N ALA A 131 7.52 2.16 -3.18
CA ALA A 131 6.09 2.38 -3.23
C ALA A 131 5.56 2.27 -4.67
N PHE A 132 4.53 1.46 -4.85
CA PHE A 132 3.81 1.27 -6.10
C PHE A 132 2.37 1.76 -5.95
N VAL A 133 1.85 2.39 -6.99
CA VAL A 133 0.48 2.92 -7.04
C VAL A 133 -0.34 2.02 -7.94
N VAL A 134 -1.51 1.59 -7.47
CA VAL A 134 -2.51 0.82 -8.23
C VAL A 134 -3.72 1.71 -8.46
N GLY A 135 -4.05 1.92 -9.72
CA GLY A 135 -5.20 2.68 -10.19
C GLY A 135 -6.21 1.84 -10.95
N PRO A 136 -7.30 2.46 -11.41
CA PRO A 136 -8.35 1.76 -12.15
C PRO A 136 -7.90 1.17 -13.49
N ASP A 137 -6.77 1.63 -14.04
CA ASP A 137 -6.14 1.17 -15.28
C ASP A 137 -5.44 -0.20 -15.15
N ILE A 138 -5.43 -0.80 -13.97
CA ILE A 138 -4.61 -2.01 -13.67
C ILE A 138 -4.99 -3.23 -14.53
N GLU A 139 -6.20 -3.31 -15.03
CA GLU A 139 -6.69 -4.38 -15.93
C GLU A 139 -7.32 -3.81 -17.20
N ASP A 140 -6.84 -2.67 -17.70
CA ASP A 140 -7.24 -2.16 -19.00
C ASP A 140 -6.68 -3.05 -20.13
N ALA A 141 -7.35 -3.05 -21.28
CA ALA A 141 -7.00 -3.89 -22.43
C ALA A 141 -5.58 -3.59 -22.97
N GLU A 142 -5.15 -2.33 -22.86
CA GLU A 142 -3.80 -1.89 -23.21
C GLU A 142 -3.01 -1.57 -21.94
N GLU A 143 -2.09 -2.46 -21.56
CA GLU A 143 -1.25 -2.26 -20.40
C GLU A 143 -0.19 -1.17 -20.64
N SER A 144 -0.25 -0.11 -19.85
CA SER A 144 0.82 0.90 -19.81
C SER A 144 2.12 0.30 -19.26
N SER A 145 3.25 0.99 -19.46
CA SER A 145 4.52 0.61 -18.83
C SER A 145 4.43 0.58 -17.31
N GLY A 146 3.66 1.50 -16.72
CA GLY A 146 3.40 1.56 -15.28
C GLY A 146 2.63 0.34 -14.78
N VAL A 147 1.57 -0.07 -15.47
CA VAL A 147 0.81 -1.29 -15.16
C VAL A 147 1.70 -2.52 -15.20
N ARG A 148 2.51 -2.69 -16.26
CA ARG A 148 3.47 -3.81 -16.38
C ARG A 148 4.47 -3.81 -15.23
N THR A 149 4.99 -2.63 -14.84
CA THR A 149 5.91 -2.50 -13.70
C THR A 149 5.26 -2.95 -12.40
N VAL A 150 4.05 -2.48 -12.11
CA VAL A 150 3.31 -2.88 -10.91
C VAL A 150 3.07 -4.39 -10.90
N LYS A 151 2.50 -4.95 -11.96
CA LYS A 151 2.21 -6.38 -12.04
C LYS A 151 3.47 -7.24 -11.88
N SER A 152 4.58 -6.82 -12.51
CA SER A 152 5.86 -7.52 -12.37
C SER A 152 6.44 -7.42 -10.96
N GLU A 153 6.58 -6.20 -10.43
CA GLU A 153 7.29 -5.99 -9.17
C GLU A 153 6.47 -6.39 -7.94
N VAL A 154 5.19 -6.05 -7.91
CA VAL A 154 4.29 -6.46 -6.82
C VAL A 154 3.96 -7.94 -6.94
N GLY A 155 3.70 -8.44 -8.16
CA GLY A 155 3.41 -9.86 -8.39
C GLY A 155 4.52 -10.79 -7.90
N LYS A 156 5.80 -10.41 -8.05
CA LYS A 156 6.94 -11.17 -7.47
C LYS A 156 6.91 -11.24 -5.95
N GLY A 157 6.33 -10.24 -5.28
CA GLY A 157 6.17 -10.20 -3.83
C GLY A 157 4.93 -10.94 -3.32
N MET A 158 4.09 -11.45 -4.21
CA MET A 158 2.90 -12.24 -3.86
C MET A 158 3.27 -13.72 -3.78
N ARG A 159 3.05 -14.32 -2.63
CA ARG A 159 3.28 -15.75 -2.39
C ARG A 159 1.97 -16.51 -2.62
N CYS A 160 1.98 -17.46 -3.55
CA CYS A 160 0.85 -18.36 -3.74
C CYS A 160 0.75 -19.34 -2.55
N VAL A 161 -0.36 -19.31 -1.84
CA VAL A 161 -0.63 -20.21 -0.70
C VAL A 161 -1.68 -21.28 -1.05
N LYS A 162 -2.42 -21.08 -2.14
CA LYS A 162 -3.42 -22.01 -2.63
C LYS A 162 -3.44 -21.94 -4.16
N GLU A 163 -3.19 -23.06 -4.84
CA GLU A 163 -3.22 -23.11 -6.32
C GLU A 163 -4.65 -23.06 -6.88
N GLU A 164 -5.61 -23.69 -6.18
CA GLU A 164 -7.01 -23.66 -6.57
C GLU A 164 -7.58 -22.25 -6.42
N GLY A 165 -8.21 -21.74 -7.49
CA GLY A 165 -8.76 -20.38 -7.54
C GLY A 165 -7.78 -19.31 -8.03
N LYS A 166 -6.52 -19.63 -8.26
CA LYS A 166 -5.48 -18.70 -8.72
C LYS A 166 -5.84 -18.01 -10.04
N GLU A 167 -6.43 -18.74 -10.98
CA GLU A 167 -6.87 -18.20 -12.28
C GLU A 167 -8.02 -17.18 -12.14
N GLY A 168 -8.78 -17.27 -11.06
CA GLY A 168 -9.87 -16.34 -10.74
C GLY A 168 -9.46 -15.08 -10.00
N TRP A 169 -8.19 -15.00 -9.54
CA TRP A 169 -7.70 -13.82 -8.82
C TRP A 169 -7.54 -12.63 -9.78
N SER A 170 -8.02 -11.44 -9.37
CA SER A 170 -8.04 -10.24 -10.19
C SER A 170 -7.54 -9.03 -9.43
N TRP A 171 -6.64 -8.27 -10.06
CA TRP A 171 -6.17 -6.97 -9.56
C TRP A 171 -7.29 -5.96 -9.42
N LYS A 172 -8.22 -5.94 -10.39
CA LYS A 172 -9.38 -5.05 -10.38
C LYS A 172 -10.33 -5.39 -9.24
N ARG A 173 -10.52 -6.70 -8.97
CA ARG A 173 -11.33 -7.15 -7.84
C ARG A 173 -10.68 -6.75 -6.52
N GLU A 174 -9.37 -6.92 -6.39
CA GLU A 174 -8.62 -6.47 -5.21
C GLU A 174 -8.75 -4.96 -4.99
N LEU A 175 -8.56 -4.16 -6.05
CA LEU A 175 -8.73 -2.71 -6.00
C LEU A 175 -10.16 -2.32 -5.60
N THR A 176 -11.18 -3.05 -6.06
CA THR A 176 -12.57 -2.81 -5.71
C THR A 176 -12.85 -3.17 -4.26
N ALA A 177 -12.30 -4.28 -3.78
CA ALA A 177 -12.40 -4.69 -2.39
C ALA A 177 -11.73 -3.67 -1.45
N GLN A 178 -10.57 -3.14 -1.80
CA GLN A 178 -9.89 -2.06 -1.09
C GLN A 178 -10.74 -0.77 -1.04
N PHE A 179 -11.42 -0.43 -2.14
CA PHE A 179 -12.36 0.70 -2.17
C PHE A 179 -13.57 0.45 -1.26
N GLY A 180 -14.20 -0.73 -1.37
CA GLY A 180 -15.33 -1.15 -0.57
C GLY A 180 -15.03 -1.22 0.94
N ASN A 181 -13.77 -1.47 1.30
CA ASN A 181 -13.34 -1.51 2.69
C ASN A 181 -13.27 -0.12 3.38
N ASN A 182 -13.50 0.95 2.63
CA ASN A 182 -13.69 2.29 3.18
C ASN A 182 -15.17 2.53 3.48
N SER A 183 -15.47 3.27 4.55
CA SER A 183 -16.85 3.70 4.82
C SER A 183 -17.39 4.57 3.69
N PRO A 184 -18.74 4.64 3.50
CA PRO A 184 -19.35 5.50 2.49
C PRO A 184 -18.91 6.96 2.56
N GLY A 185 -18.74 7.49 3.77
CA GLY A 185 -18.22 8.85 3.97
C GLY A 185 -16.77 9.01 3.53
N LEU A 186 -15.92 8.02 3.77
CA LEU A 186 -14.54 8.05 3.31
C LEU A 186 -14.46 7.86 1.78
N ARG A 187 -15.29 6.98 1.19
CA ARG A 187 -15.43 6.88 -0.27
C ARG A 187 -15.87 8.21 -0.89
N GLY A 188 -16.76 8.95 -0.20
CA GLY A 188 -17.22 10.27 -0.61
C GLY A 188 -16.11 11.34 -0.67
N THR A 189 -15.02 11.18 0.10
CA THR A 189 -13.89 12.12 0.02
C THR A 189 -13.21 12.12 -1.35
N PHE A 190 -13.31 11.04 -2.12
CA PHE A 190 -12.82 10.97 -3.51
C PHE A 190 -13.73 11.73 -4.51
N ARG A 191 -14.90 12.18 -4.07
CA ARG A 191 -15.78 13.13 -4.78
C ARG A 191 -15.68 14.55 -4.24
N ALA A 192 -14.86 14.79 -3.22
CA ALA A 192 -14.63 16.14 -2.71
C ALA A 192 -13.81 16.98 -3.70
N PRO A 193 -13.83 18.33 -3.58
CA PRO A 193 -12.92 19.21 -4.31
C PRO A 193 -11.47 18.78 -4.18
N PRO A 194 -10.58 19.11 -5.17
CA PRO A 194 -9.19 18.68 -5.17
C PRO A 194 -8.46 19.04 -3.87
N PRO A 195 -7.85 18.05 -3.20
CA PRO A 195 -7.17 18.29 -1.92
C PRO A 195 -6.00 19.28 -2.06
N GLY A 196 -5.88 20.22 -1.10
CA GLY A 196 -4.79 21.20 -1.09
C GLY A 196 -4.99 22.43 -1.96
N ARG A 197 -6.03 22.47 -2.78
CA ARG A 197 -6.36 23.64 -3.58
C ARG A 197 -6.88 24.78 -2.69
N PRO A 198 -6.47 26.06 -2.89
CA PRO A 198 -7.02 27.18 -2.16
C PRO A 198 -8.54 27.29 -2.32
N LYS A 199 -9.28 27.50 -1.23
CA LYS A 199 -10.74 27.66 -1.29
C LYS A 199 -11.21 28.87 -2.10
N SER A 200 -10.35 29.86 -2.27
CA SER A 200 -10.59 31.06 -3.10
C SER A 200 -10.54 30.77 -4.60
N GLU A 201 -9.96 29.64 -5.00
CA GLU A 201 -9.90 29.24 -6.40
C GLU A 201 -11.17 28.43 -6.74
N PRO A 202 -11.96 28.86 -7.72
CA PRO A 202 -13.11 28.08 -8.18
C PRO A 202 -12.65 26.75 -8.73
N TYR A 203 -13.37 25.67 -8.44
CA TYR A 203 -13.24 24.40 -9.13
C TYR A 203 -14.52 24.20 -9.97
N ASP A 204 -14.32 23.86 -11.21
CA ASP A 204 -15.36 23.85 -12.22
C ASP A 204 -15.91 22.44 -12.47
N ASP A 205 -16.12 21.70 -11.40
CA ASP A 205 -16.67 20.34 -11.53
C ASP A 205 -17.93 20.20 -10.69
N LYS A 206 -19.07 20.16 -11.38
CA LYS A 206 -20.40 20.03 -10.77
C LYS A 206 -20.62 18.67 -10.06
N GLU A 207 -19.76 17.69 -10.32
CA GLU A 207 -19.83 16.36 -9.73
C GLU A 207 -19.08 16.26 -8.39
N LEU A 208 -18.35 17.31 -8.00
CA LEU A 208 -17.53 17.32 -6.78
C LEU A 208 -18.23 18.08 -5.65
N GLU A 209 -18.50 17.41 -4.54
CA GLU A 209 -19.17 17.97 -3.39
C GLU A 209 -18.56 17.46 -2.07
N LEU A 210 -18.38 18.38 -1.10
CA LEU A 210 -17.95 18.03 0.27
C LEU A 210 -19.09 17.34 1.03
N GLY A 211 -18.74 16.29 1.79
CA GLY A 211 -19.67 15.60 2.67
C GLY A 211 -20.56 14.57 2.00
N THR A 212 -20.43 14.37 0.69
CA THR A 212 -21.10 13.31 -0.05
C THR A 212 -20.76 11.94 0.53
N LYS A 213 -21.75 11.06 0.62
CA LYS A 213 -21.55 9.64 0.90
C LYS A 213 -21.64 8.85 -0.41
N VAL A 214 -20.69 7.96 -0.64
CA VAL A 214 -20.69 7.08 -1.82
C VAL A 214 -21.01 5.66 -1.37
N GLU A 215 -22.20 5.20 -1.64
CA GLU A 215 -22.66 3.83 -1.41
C GLU A 215 -22.30 2.94 -2.60
N ASP A 216 -22.44 3.44 -3.83
CA ASP A 216 -22.10 2.70 -5.04
C ASP A 216 -20.59 2.45 -5.15
N LEU A 217 -20.23 1.16 -5.19
CA LEU A 217 -18.84 0.73 -5.36
C LEU A 217 -18.28 1.00 -6.77
N ASN A 218 -19.14 1.34 -7.71
CA ASN A 218 -18.79 1.67 -9.10
C ASN A 218 -18.91 3.17 -9.41
N ASP A 219 -19.09 4.02 -8.39
CA ASP A 219 -19.15 5.47 -8.58
C ASP A 219 -17.96 5.95 -9.45
N PRO A 220 -18.22 6.49 -10.66
CA PRO A 220 -17.16 6.74 -11.62
C PRO A 220 -16.20 7.83 -11.18
N VAL A 221 -16.69 8.83 -10.43
CA VAL A 221 -15.88 9.96 -9.96
C VAL A 221 -14.96 9.52 -8.81
N ALA A 222 -15.54 8.83 -7.82
CA ALA A 222 -14.75 8.32 -6.68
C ALA A 222 -13.71 7.29 -7.14
N ARG A 223 -14.10 6.37 -8.01
CA ARG A 223 -13.20 5.34 -8.57
C ARG A 223 -12.06 5.96 -9.41
N LYS A 224 -12.35 6.96 -10.22
CA LYS A 224 -11.33 7.70 -10.99
C LYS A 224 -10.24 8.27 -10.08
N ASN A 225 -10.61 8.76 -8.90
CA ASN A 225 -9.70 9.41 -7.97
C ASN A 225 -9.04 8.45 -6.96
N PHE A 226 -9.62 7.27 -6.75
CA PHE A 226 -9.13 6.29 -5.78
C PHE A 226 -7.84 5.59 -6.23
N ARG A 227 -6.87 5.47 -5.31
CA ARG A 227 -5.61 4.72 -5.50
C ARG A 227 -5.31 3.89 -4.27
N VAL A 228 -4.73 2.72 -4.50
CA VAL A 228 -4.03 1.95 -3.46
C VAL A 228 -2.54 2.13 -3.66
N VAL A 229 -1.84 2.42 -2.58
CA VAL A 229 -0.38 2.45 -2.56
C VAL A 229 0.12 1.23 -1.80
N ILE A 230 1.02 0.51 -2.44
CA ILE A 230 1.63 -0.73 -1.92
C ILE A 230 3.09 -0.42 -1.63
N ILE A 231 3.56 -0.72 -0.42
CA ILE A 231 4.97 -0.64 -0.08
C ILE A 231 5.56 -2.04 -0.20
N LYS A 232 6.51 -2.24 -1.11
CA LYS A 232 7.30 -3.47 -1.24
C LYS A 232 8.53 -3.33 -0.36
N PRO A 233 8.62 -4.04 0.78
CA PRO A 233 9.72 -3.88 1.73
C PRO A 233 11.04 -4.40 1.18
N GLU A 234 12.13 -3.70 1.50
CA GLU A 234 13.53 -4.10 1.27
C GLU A 234 14.28 -4.24 2.60
N GLU A 235 13.89 -3.44 3.61
CA GLU A 235 14.40 -3.51 4.98
C GLU A 235 13.27 -3.21 5.96
N VAL A 236 13.21 -3.98 7.05
CA VAL A 236 12.25 -3.75 8.14
C VAL A 236 13.01 -3.73 9.45
N GLU A 237 12.73 -2.75 10.29
CA GLU A 237 13.28 -2.66 11.65
C GLU A 237 12.15 -2.67 12.68
N ALA A 238 12.34 -3.45 13.73
CA ALA A 238 11.51 -3.45 14.93
C ALA A 238 12.36 -3.03 16.13
N THR A 239 12.03 -1.88 16.74
CA THR A 239 12.71 -1.40 17.94
C THR A 239 11.74 -1.46 19.11
N ASP A 240 12.00 -2.35 20.06
CA ASP A 240 11.25 -2.52 21.30
C ASP A 240 11.94 -1.74 22.41
N ILE A 241 11.26 -0.75 22.96
CA ILE A 241 11.70 0.07 24.09
C ILE A 241 10.68 0.03 25.24
N SER A 242 9.89 -1.04 25.31
CA SER A 242 8.90 -1.24 26.37
C SER A 242 9.54 -1.29 27.77
N ASP A 243 10.74 -1.86 27.86
CA ASP A 243 11.59 -1.84 29.04
C ASP A 243 13.01 -1.36 28.65
N PRO A 244 13.46 -0.23 29.17
CA PRO A 244 14.80 0.32 28.86
C PRO A 244 15.97 -0.63 29.22
N ALA A 245 15.78 -1.53 30.19
CA ALA A 245 16.83 -2.47 30.61
C ALA A 245 16.99 -3.66 29.64
N THR A 246 15.94 -3.94 28.85
CA THR A 246 15.91 -5.05 27.90
C THR A 246 15.59 -4.58 26.47
N ALA A 247 15.76 -3.28 26.22
CA ALA A 247 15.50 -2.72 24.91
C ALA A 247 16.31 -3.43 23.82
N ARG A 248 15.67 -3.71 22.69
CA ARG A 248 16.30 -4.43 21.57
C ARG A 248 15.81 -3.90 20.23
N ARG A 249 16.62 -4.08 19.21
CA ARG A 249 16.30 -3.74 17.84
C ARG A 249 16.62 -4.91 16.92
N HIS A 250 15.65 -5.33 16.14
CA HIS A 250 15.81 -6.32 15.07
C HIS A 250 15.75 -5.63 13.73
N ARG A 251 16.71 -5.97 12.86
CA ARG A 251 16.72 -5.56 11.45
C ARG A 251 16.52 -6.80 10.60
N TYR A 252 15.57 -6.72 9.68
CA TYR A 252 15.30 -7.72 8.66
C TYR A 252 15.65 -7.11 7.32
N THR A 253 16.61 -7.69 6.62
CA THR A 253 17.04 -7.24 5.29
C THR A 253 16.68 -8.30 4.27
N TYR A 254 16.05 -7.88 3.19
CA TYR A 254 15.73 -8.71 2.08
C TYR A 254 17.00 -9.05 1.28
N VAL A 255 17.38 -10.33 1.17
CA VAL A 255 18.62 -10.77 0.52
C VAL A 255 18.40 -11.69 -0.68
N GLY A 256 17.16 -12.13 -0.93
CA GLY A 256 16.82 -13.01 -2.04
C GLY A 256 16.71 -12.29 -3.38
N LYS A 257 17.07 -12.98 -4.48
CA LYS A 257 16.85 -12.45 -5.84
C LYS A 257 15.38 -12.42 -6.23
N ASP A 258 14.56 -13.28 -5.63
CA ASP A 258 13.15 -13.50 -5.97
C ASP A 258 12.20 -13.45 -4.76
N GLY A 259 12.53 -12.77 -3.70
CA GLY A 259 11.65 -12.59 -2.54
C GLY A 259 11.72 -13.71 -1.48
N GLU A 260 12.73 -14.53 -1.47
CA GLU A 260 12.68 -15.78 -0.73
C GLU A 260 13.38 -15.77 0.62
N GLU A 261 14.27 -14.82 0.88
CA GLU A 261 15.04 -14.82 2.13
C GLU A 261 15.11 -13.46 2.80
N TRP A 262 14.77 -13.46 4.09
CA TRP A 262 15.00 -12.37 5.00
C TRP A 262 16.12 -12.72 5.97
N LYS A 263 17.19 -11.92 5.98
CA LYS A 263 18.23 -12.00 6.98
C LYS A 263 17.83 -11.16 8.19
N MET A 264 17.80 -11.77 9.37
CA MET A 264 17.56 -11.08 10.63
C MET A 264 18.89 -10.82 11.33
N GLU A 265 19.05 -9.62 11.86
CA GLU A 265 20.14 -9.23 12.75
C GLU A 265 19.58 -8.52 13.99
N GLU A 266 20.08 -8.84 15.16
CA GLU A 266 19.85 -8.05 16.37
C GLU A 266 20.91 -6.94 16.46
N THR A 267 20.48 -5.72 16.72
CA THR A 267 21.35 -4.53 16.82
C THR A 267 21.00 -3.75 18.08
N TRP A 268 21.88 -2.89 18.50
CA TRP A 268 21.58 -1.96 19.59
C TRP A 268 20.44 -1.01 19.17
N PRO A 269 19.50 -0.67 20.09
CA PRO A 269 18.38 0.24 19.84
C PRO A 269 18.82 1.63 19.43
#